data_e6361994f08ba824aa9df626ea316fb2
#
_entry.id   e6361994f08ba824aa9df626ea316fb2
#
_cell.length_a   1.000
_cell.length_b   1.000
_cell.length_c   1.000
_cell.angle_alpha   90.00
_cell.angle_beta   90.00
_cell.angle_gamma   90.00
#
_symmetry.space_group_name_H-M   'P 1'
#
loop_
_entity.id
_entity.type
_entity.pdbx_description
1 polymer ?
#
loop_
_entity_poly.entity_id
_entity_poly.type
_entity_poly.pdbx_seq_one_letter_code
_entity_poly.pdbx_strand_id
1 'polypeptide(L)'
;LRTIRTVRTTGGTGTTSTTARRAATAGAALLAALTLTAAACGPDGPTAPAAPPAALPKAAPTSLGDLSGWKLEDWARYVADSGFTNQVAPGYWTTARAEAARARPTPEYSLTAASPAAVQRDAPPAAVQARPQPHPYGPDSAVVGKLLMTTSQGDSVCSGTVVSDPLNPGRSNLVYTAAHCLHDGRGGGWVKNLVFVPAFNRDGRAARGKPYGDQQAAPYGRWTAVRALVSPTWLQESGVGAHDQYDYGIVRVRGESDSGRSLEETVGGSVPVWFNAPREQITSAAAFGYPVERPSDGMELQRCDSAAAPGGLSFDRARPPMYVIGCTMSGGAGGGGWFVTRDGKPNLVSVSSVGSRNPVGYLAGPSLQEQAKQAFDYFAKNVK
;
A
#
# COMPACT_ATOMS: atom_id res chain seq x y z
N LEU A 1 15.67 -60.88 18.61
CA LEU A 1 16.46 -61.37 19.77
C LEU A 1 17.15 -60.21 20.45
N ARG A 2 16.79 -60.03 21.75
CA ARG A 2 17.55 -59.40 22.85
C ARG A 2 17.82 -57.88 22.72
N THR A 3 17.65 -57.02 23.71
CA THR A 3 17.29 -57.16 25.13
C THR A 3 16.96 -55.79 25.70
N ILE A 4 15.95 -55.71 26.49
CA ILE A 4 15.49 -54.60 27.36
C ILE A 4 16.54 -54.37 28.45
N ARG A 5 16.82 -53.13 28.84
CA ARG A 5 17.30 -52.77 30.17
C ARG A 5 16.66 -51.52 30.70
N THR A 6 15.75 -51.77 31.62
CA THR A 6 15.17 -50.83 32.59
C THR A 6 16.16 -50.64 33.74
N VAL A 7 16.36 -49.44 34.23
CA VAL A 7 16.91 -49.20 35.57
C VAL A 7 16.02 -48.15 36.23
N ARG A 8 15.38 -48.59 37.32
CA ARG A 8 14.75 -47.83 38.40
C ARG A 8 15.74 -47.63 39.52
N THR A 9 15.67 -46.48 40.23
CA THR A 9 15.78 -46.32 41.70
C THR A 9 15.53 -44.85 42.04
N THR A 10 14.45 -44.53 42.76
CA THR A 10 14.25 -44.28 44.20
C THR A 10 15.11 -43.12 44.71
N GLY A 11 14.62 -41.98 45.20
CA GLY A 11 13.67 -41.76 46.25
C GLY A 11 14.40 -40.80 47.23
N GLY A 12 13.77 -39.80 47.80
CA GLY A 12 14.36 -38.93 48.80
C GLY A 12 13.53 -37.70 49.13
N THR A 13 12.68 -37.86 50.10
CA THR A 13 11.88 -36.83 50.81
C THR A 13 12.79 -35.95 51.68
N GLY A 14 12.46 -34.68 51.81
CA GLY A 14 13.07 -33.82 52.82
C GLY A 14 12.35 -32.46 52.92
N THR A 15 11.34 -32.45 53.75
CA THR A 15 10.71 -31.23 54.31
C THR A 15 11.60 -30.58 55.36
N THR A 16 11.77 -29.26 55.30
CA THR A 16 11.97 -28.43 56.51
C THR A 16 11.47 -27.00 56.27
N SER A 17 10.47 -26.70 57.07
CA SER A 17 9.94 -25.37 57.38
C SER A 17 10.91 -24.61 58.26
N THR A 18 11.10 -23.33 58.05
CA THR A 18 11.55 -22.40 59.10
C THR A 18 10.93 -21.01 58.90
N THR A 19 10.08 -20.69 59.82
CA THR A 19 9.55 -19.38 60.20
C THR A 19 10.63 -18.56 60.90
N ALA A 20 10.78 -17.28 60.53
CA ALA A 20 11.21 -16.19 61.44
C ALA A 20 11.03 -14.84 60.74
N ARG A 21 10.16 -14.08 61.26
CA ARG A 21 10.20 -12.91 62.18
C ARG A 21 10.38 -11.56 61.50
N ARG A 22 9.36 -10.80 61.78
CA ARG A 22 9.14 -9.35 61.57
C ARG A 22 10.31 -8.48 62.06
N ALA A 23 10.58 -7.41 61.33
CA ALA A 23 11.06 -6.14 61.88
C ALA A 23 10.32 -5.00 61.19
N ALA A 24 9.60 -4.27 61.98
CA ALA A 24 8.94 -3.01 61.64
C ALA A 24 9.94 -1.89 61.86
N THR A 25 10.07 -0.97 60.91
CA THR A 25 10.60 0.36 61.20
C THR A 25 9.66 1.40 60.59
N ALA A 26 9.20 2.23 61.50
CA ALA A 26 8.36 3.39 61.23
C ALA A 26 9.15 4.51 60.56
N GLY A 27 8.55 5.22 59.65
CA GLY A 27 9.09 6.43 59.04
C GLY A 27 7.96 7.31 58.50
N ALA A 28 7.65 8.27 59.29
CA ALA A 28 6.99 9.58 59.10
C ALA A 28 6.10 9.82 57.87
N ALA A 29 4.83 10.01 58.15
CA ALA A 29 3.82 10.61 57.28
C ALA A 29 4.02 12.12 57.18
N LEU A 30 4.10 12.64 55.97
CA LEU A 30 3.84 14.05 55.68
C LEU A 30 2.47 14.14 55.01
N LEU A 31 1.49 14.59 55.80
CA LEU A 31 0.17 14.99 55.37
C LEU A 31 0.28 16.36 54.63
N ALA A 32 0.05 16.36 53.33
CA ALA A 32 -0.32 17.56 52.60
C ALA A 32 -1.84 17.61 52.49
N ALA A 33 -2.45 18.53 53.23
CA ALA A 33 -3.87 18.81 53.20
C ALA A 33 -4.22 19.48 51.85
N LEU A 34 -5.00 18.81 51.00
CA LEU A 34 -5.72 19.43 49.91
C LEU A 34 -7.04 19.97 50.44
N THR A 35 -7.15 21.27 50.55
CA THR A 35 -8.43 21.97 50.76
C THR A 35 -9.26 21.91 49.49
N LEU A 36 -10.36 21.14 49.55
CA LEU A 36 -11.44 21.28 48.59
C LEU A 36 -12.17 22.58 48.87
N THR A 37 -12.04 23.53 47.95
CA THR A 37 -12.97 24.65 47.86
C THR A 37 -14.12 24.24 46.94
N ALA A 38 -15.29 24.02 47.51
CA ALA A 38 -16.54 23.95 46.79
C ALA A 38 -16.84 25.34 46.21
N ALA A 39 -16.77 25.49 44.88
CA ALA A 39 -17.24 26.68 44.21
C ALA A 39 -18.73 26.46 43.87
N ALA A 40 -19.56 27.33 44.45
CA ALA A 40 -20.98 27.45 44.21
C ALA A 40 -21.26 27.86 42.78
N CYS A 41 -22.35 27.33 42.24
CA CYS A 41 -22.98 27.80 41.00
C CYS A 41 -23.40 29.27 41.11
N GLY A 42 -22.81 30.12 40.27
CA GLY A 42 -23.32 31.45 39.96
C GLY A 42 -23.56 31.56 38.47
N PRO A 43 -24.59 32.22 38.00
CA PRO A 43 -24.96 32.31 36.60
C PRO A 43 -24.12 33.36 35.87
N ASP A 44 -23.84 33.09 34.61
CA ASP A 44 -23.50 34.09 33.57
C ASP A 44 -22.19 34.83 33.67
N GLY A 45 -21.05 34.13 33.37
CA GLY A 45 -19.90 34.79 32.80
C GLY A 45 -19.85 34.63 31.27
N PRO A 46 -19.37 35.61 30.49
CA PRO A 46 -19.36 35.52 29.05
C PRO A 46 -18.47 34.33 28.60
N THR A 47 -19.08 33.36 28.02
CA THR A 47 -18.38 32.29 27.30
C THR A 47 -17.50 32.94 26.23
N ALA A 48 -16.18 32.77 26.34
CA ALA A 48 -15.30 33.10 25.25
C ALA A 48 -15.81 32.42 23.97
N PRO A 49 -15.91 33.13 22.85
CA PRO A 49 -16.37 32.51 21.60
C PRO A 49 -15.42 31.35 21.30
N ALA A 50 -16.01 30.16 21.08
CA ALA A 50 -15.29 29.01 20.58
C ALA A 50 -14.51 29.45 19.35
N ALA A 51 -13.20 29.19 19.33
CA ALA A 51 -12.40 29.45 18.15
C ALA A 51 -13.12 28.87 16.94
N PRO A 52 -13.30 29.64 15.85
CA PRO A 52 -13.92 29.12 14.66
C PRO A 52 -13.21 27.83 14.26
N PRO A 53 -13.94 26.77 13.83
CA PRO A 53 -13.30 25.57 13.34
C PRO A 53 -12.26 26.01 12.30
N ALA A 54 -11.04 25.49 12.41
CA ALA A 54 -9.97 25.80 11.48
C ALA A 54 -10.55 25.71 10.07
N ALA A 55 -10.46 26.79 9.31
CA ALA A 55 -11.02 26.86 7.97
C ALA A 55 -10.45 25.66 7.23
N LEU A 56 -11.32 24.77 6.74
CA LEU A 56 -10.96 23.70 5.85
C LEU A 56 -10.05 24.30 4.79
N PRO A 57 -8.86 23.70 4.50
CA PRO A 57 -7.97 24.22 3.49
C PRO A 57 -8.81 24.47 2.24
N LYS A 58 -8.59 25.62 1.59
CA LYS A 58 -9.32 25.99 0.37
C LYS A 58 -9.31 24.77 -0.54
N ALA A 59 -10.48 24.20 -0.76
CA ALA A 59 -10.68 22.92 -1.41
C ALA A 59 -9.78 22.79 -2.63
N ALA A 60 -9.18 21.61 -2.79
CA ALA A 60 -8.69 21.19 -4.09
C ALA A 60 -9.74 21.56 -5.14
N PRO A 61 -9.34 22.02 -6.35
CA PRO A 61 -10.25 22.60 -7.31
C PRO A 61 -11.50 21.72 -7.48
N THR A 62 -12.66 22.31 -7.38
CA THR A 62 -13.97 21.64 -7.38
C THR A 62 -14.35 21.08 -8.76
N SER A 63 -13.55 21.37 -9.80
CA SER A 63 -13.71 20.81 -11.14
C SER A 63 -12.42 20.12 -11.61
N LEU A 64 -12.57 18.90 -12.05
CA LEU A 64 -11.48 18.04 -12.56
C LEU A 64 -10.89 18.51 -13.89
N GLY A 65 -11.54 19.42 -14.61
CA GLY A 65 -11.01 20.05 -15.81
C GLY A 65 -9.77 20.91 -15.55
N ASP A 66 -9.53 21.27 -14.30
CA ASP A 66 -8.54 22.28 -13.96
C ASP A 66 -7.16 21.74 -13.56
N LEU A 67 -7.01 20.43 -13.36
CA LEU A 67 -5.70 19.87 -13.00
C LEU A 67 -4.65 20.01 -14.11
N SER A 68 -5.09 20.08 -15.37
CA SER A 68 -4.20 20.40 -16.49
C SER A 68 -3.66 21.84 -16.43
N GLY A 69 -4.37 22.72 -15.72
CA GLY A 69 -3.96 24.09 -15.45
C GLY A 69 -3.17 24.29 -14.16
N TRP A 70 -2.94 23.22 -13.38
CA TRP A 70 -2.20 23.35 -12.13
C TRP A 70 -0.78 23.78 -12.35
N LYS A 71 -0.39 24.82 -11.60
CA LYS A 71 0.98 25.31 -11.53
C LYS A 71 1.74 24.61 -10.42
N LEU A 72 3.04 24.80 -10.39
CA LEU A 72 3.92 24.28 -9.34
C LEU A 72 3.42 24.63 -7.93
N GLU A 73 2.87 25.82 -7.75
CA GLU A 73 2.34 26.32 -6.47
C GLU A 73 1.08 25.57 -6.01
N ASP A 74 0.24 25.13 -6.94
CA ASP A 74 -0.96 24.37 -6.64
C ASP A 74 -0.59 22.96 -6.15
N TRP A 75 0.37 22.33 -6.81
CA TRP A 75 0.94 21.07 -6.37
C TRP A 75 1.65 21.20 -5.01
N ALA A 76 2.40 22.30 -4.79
CA ALA A 76 3.07 22.56 -3.52
C ALA A 76 2.07 22.66 -2.37
N ARG A 77 0.99 23.40 -2.58
CA ARG A 77 -0.09 23.53 -1.61
C ARG A 77 -0.78 22.20 -1.36
N TYR A 78 -1.15 21.48 -2.41
CA TYR A 78 -1.79 20.19 -2.31
C TYR A 78 -0.97 19.19 -1.49
N VAL A 79 0.35 19.08 -1.75
CA VAL A 79 1.23 18.18 -0.99
C VAL A 79 1.41 18.64 0.46
N ALA A 80 1.54 19.96 0.70
CA ALA A 80 1.63 20.49 2.05
C ALA A 80 0.36 20.22 2.87
N ASP A 81 -0.80 20.37 2.23
CA ASP A 81 -2.11 20.18 2.86
C ASP A 81 -2.50 18.68 2.95
N SER A 82 -1.78 17.80 2.27
CA SER A 82 -2.10 16.36 2.22
C SER A 82 -2.05 15.67 3.58
N GLY A 83 -1.27 16.22 4.52
CA GLY A 83 -1.19 15.72 5.90
C GLY A 83 -0.62 14.30 6.02
N PHE A 84 0.06 13.77 5.00
CA PHE A 84 0.66 12.44 5.09
C PHE A 84 1.69 12.38 6.21
N THR A 85 1.45 11.51 7.17
CA THR A 85 2.40 11.16 8.25
C THR A 85 2.45 9.65 8.39
N ASN A 86 3.64 9.11 8.49
CA ASN A 86 3.83 7.67 8.63
C ASN A 86 4.98 7.39 9.61
N GLN A 87 4.63 6.90 10.79
CA GLN A 87 5.59 6.48 11.80
C GLN A 87 5.42 4.97 12.00
N VAL A 88 6.47 4.23 11.70
CA VAL A 88 6.49 2.77 11.86
C VAL A 88 7.42 2.45 13.02
N ALA A 89 6.88 1.86 14.08
CA ALA A 89 7.70 1.42 15.21
C ALA A 89 8.62 0.27 14.78
N PRO A 90 9.85 0.20 15.27
CA PRO A 90 10.74 -0.94 15.02
C PRO A 90 10.05 -2.26 15.36
N GLY A 91 10.11 -3.23 14.46
CA GLY A 91 9.48 -4.55 14.66
C GLY A 91 7.95 -4.57 14.57
N TYR A 92 7.32 -3.47 14.13
CA TYR A 92 5.86 -3.43 13.96
C TYR A 92 5.35 -4.52 13.01
N TRP A 93 6.00 -4.67 11.88
CA TRP A 93 5.68 -5.71 10.90
C TRP A 93 6.45 -7.01 11.19
N THR A 94 5.93 -7.79 12.13
CA THR A 94 6.40 -9.18 12.29
C THR A 94 5.90 -10.06 11.14
N THR A 95 6.54 -11.20 10.93
CA THR A 95 6.10 -12.22 9.97
C THR A 95 4.63 -12.59 10.16
N ALA A 96 4.24 -12.92 11.40
CA ALA A 96 2.86 -13.29 11.72
C ALA A 96 1.86 -12.17 11.40
N ARG A 97 2.22 -10.91 11.67
CA ARG A 97 1.38 -9.76 11.37
C ARG A 97 1.24 -9.53 9.86
N ALA A 98 2.33 -9.66 9.12
CA ALA A 98 2.31 -9.55 7.66
C ALA A 98 1.53 -10.68 6.98
N GLU A 99 1.54 -11.90 7.54
CA GLU A 99 0.72 -13.02 7.07
C GLU A 99 -0.77 -12.86 7.39
N ALA A 100 -1.08 -12.25 8.54
CA ALA A 100 -2.46 -12.00 8.95
C ALA A 100 -3.11 -10.81 8.22
N ALA A 101 -2.31 -9.95 7.60
CA ALA A 101 -2.80 -8.80 6.84
C ALA A 101 -3.71 -9.25 5.68
N ARG A 102 -4.85 -8.57 5.54
CA ARG A 102 -5.89 -8.90 4.56
C ARG A 102 -5.68 -8.12 3.27
N ALA A 103 -6.31 -8.58 2.19
CA ALA A 103 -6.39 -7.76 0.99
C ALA A 103 -6.94 -6.36 1.33
N ARG A 104 -6.29 -5.33 0.82
CA ARG A 104 -6.91 -4.01 0.75
C ARG A 104 -8.11 -4.12 -0.17
N PRO A 105 -9.31 -3.71 0.23
CA PRO A 105 -10.45 -3.75 -0.66
C PRO A 105 -10.15 -3.00 -1.96
N THR A 106 -10.22 -3.71 -3.08
CA THR A 106 -10.11 -3.14 -4.42
C THR A 106 -11.52 -2.80 -4.88
N PRO A 107 -11.74 -1.66 -5.52
CA PRO A 107 -13.02 -1.37 -6.13
C PRO A 107 -13.45 -2.49 -7.08
N GLU A 108 -14.71 -2.93 -6.96
CA GLU A 108 -15.26 -4.01 -7.77
C GLU A 108 -16.27 -3.49 -8.76
N TYR A 109 -16.15 -3.92 -9.99
CA TYR A 109 -17.09 -3.59 -11.04
C TYR A 109 -17.38 -4.78 -11.94
N SER A 110 -18.65 -5.02 -12.21
CA SER A 110 -19.05 -6.09 -13.14
C SER A 110 -19.16 -5.55 -14.56
N LEU A 111 -18.28 -5.99 -15.44
CA LEU A 111 -18.36 -5.66 -16.87
C LEU A 111 -19.50 -6.39 -17.58
N THR A 112 -20.01 -7.48 -17.01
CA THR A 112 -21.09 -8.30 -17.59
C THR A 112 -22.48 -7.87 -17.16
N ALA A 113 -22.61 -7.26 -15.97
CA ALA A 113 -23.89 -6.75 -15.49
C ALA A 113 -24.23 -5.40 -16.14
N ALA A 114 -25.50 -5.14 -16.32
CA ALA A 114 -25.99 -3.82 -16.70
C ALA A 114 -25.80 -2.86 -15.52
N SER A 115 -24.57 -2.35 -15.34
CA SER A 115 -24.30 -1.32 -14.35
C SER A 115 -24.45 0.05 -15.00
N PRO A 116 -25.27 0.95 -14.43
CA PRO A 116 -25.47 2.30 -14.98
C PRO A 116 -24.25 3.21 -14.78
N ALA A 117 -23.29 2.84 -13.94
CA ALA A 117 -22.17 3.70 -13.59
C ALA A 117 -21.15 3.90 -14.73
N ALA A 118 -20.91 2.87 -15.58
CA ALA A 118 -19.95 3.01 -16.68
C ALA A 118 -20.59 3.64 -17.90
N VAL A 119 -19.94 4.65 -18.46
CA VAL A 119 -20.36 5.33 -19.71
C VAL A 119 -19.73 4.70 -20.96
N GLN A 120 -18.64 3.95 -20.78
CA GLN A 120 -17.98 3.16 -21.81
C GLN A 120 -17.39 1.91 -21.16
N ARG A 121 -17.63 0.77 -21.78
CA ARG A 121 -17.02 -0.50 -21.38
C ARG A 121 -16.89 -1.41 -22.58
N ASP A 122 -15.73 -1.99 -22.74
CA ASP A 122 -15.54 -3.12 -23.63
C ASP A 122 -15.83 -4.42 -22.88
N ALA A 123 -16.13 -5.48 -23.63
CA ALA A 123 -16.05 -6.82 -23.07
C ALA A 123 -14.60 -7.05 -22.60
N PRO A 124 -14.38 -7.61 -21.39
CA PRO A 124 -13.05 -7.93 -20.95
C PRO A 124 -12.43 -8.97 -21.89
N PRO A 125 -11.12 -8.92 -22.12
CA PRO A 125 -10.42 -10.02 -22.75
C PRO A 125 -10.63 -11.32 -21.97
N ALA A 126 -10.41 -12.47 -22.62
CA ALA A 126 -10.51 -13.77 -21.95
C ALA A 126 -9.67 -13.78 -20.68
N ALA A 127 -10.23 -14.36 -19.62
CA ALA A 127 -9.53 -14.45 -18.33
C ALA A 127 -8.22 -15.22 -18.48
N VAL A 128 -7.13 -14.61 -18.06
CA VAL A 128 -5.80 -15.23 -18.01
C VAL A 128 -5.53 -15.66 -16.58
N GLN A 129 -5.21 -16.94 -16.41
CA GLN A 129 -4.83 -17.48 -15.12
C GLN A 129 -3.51 -16.83 -14.65
N ALA A 130 -3.53 -16.22 -13.49
CA ALA A 130 -2.33 -15.68 -12.84
C ALA A 130 -1.34 -16.82 -12.53
N ARG A 131 -0.07 -16.58 -12.77
CA ARG A 131 1.00 -17.57 -12.58
C ARG A 131 2.06 -17.04 -11.64
N PRO A 132 2.53 -17.85 -10.66
CA PRO A 132 3.67 -17.50 -9.85
C PRO A 132 4.91 -17.22 -10.71
N GLN A 133 5.69 -16.24 -10.30
CA GLN A 133 6.97 -15.97 -10.94
C GLN A 133 8.02 -16.99 -10.50
N PRO A 134 8.91 -17.42 -11.42
CA PRO A 134 10.00 -18.35 -11.07
C PRO A 134 10.93 -17.74 -10.01
N HIS A 135 11.41 -18.58 -9.10
CA HIS A 135 12.41 -18.21 -8.13
C HIS A 135 13.83 -18.57 -8.59
N PRO A 136 14.86 -17.78 -8.22
CA PRO A 136 14.72 -16.43 -7.63
C PRO A 136 14.15 -15.44 -8.64
N TYR A 137 13.41 -14.43 -8.16
CA TYR A 137 12.86 -13.41 -9.05
C TYR A 137 13.94 -12.72 -9.86
N GLY A 138 13.76 -12.68 -11.17
CA GLY A 138 14.61 -11.92 -12.10
C GLY A 138 14.46 -10.41 -11.97
N PRO A 139 15.27 -9.63 -12.69
CA PRO A 139 15.30 -8.16 -12.57
C PRO A 139 13.93 -7.50 -12.72
N ASP A 140 13.14 -7.88 -13.72
CA ASP A 140 11.81 -7.30 -13.99
C ASP A 140 10.77 -7.62 -12.91
N SER A 141 10.95 -8.72 -12.19
CA SER A 141 10.07 -9.14 -11.10
C SER A 141 10.55 -8.59 -9.75
N ALA A 142 11.86 -8.41 -9.57
CA ALA A 142 12.44 -7.94 -8.30
C ALA A 142 12.05 -6.47 -7.97
N VAL A 143 11.69 -5.69 -8.97
CA VAL A 143 11.21 -4.31 -8.79
C VAL A 143 9.78 -4.25 -8.25
N VAL A 144 9.04 -5.36 -8.25
CA VAL A 144 7.68 -5.42 -7.69
C VAL A 144 7.75 -5.91 -6.24
N GLY A 145 6.96 -5.31 -5.36
CA GLY A 145 6.96 -5.65 -3.94
C GLY A 145 5.57 -5.55 -3.31
N LYS A 146 5.49 -6.00 -2.05
CA LYS A 146 4.31 -5.84 -1.22
C LYS A 146 4.32 -4.47 -0.53
N LEU A 147 3.15 -3.85 -0.46
CA LEU A 147 2.88 -2.76 0.47
C LEU A 147 2.11 -3.32 1.66
N LEU A 148 2.64 -3.13 2.85
CA LEU A 148 1.99 -3.46 4.11
C LEU A 148 1.56 -2.17 4.78
N MET A 149 0.31 -2.08 5.23
CA MET A 149 -0.26 -0.88 5.84
C MET A 149 -1.31 -1.22 6.89
N THR A 150 -1.57 -0.27 7.77
CA THR A 150 -2.70 -0.32 8.69
C THR A 150 -3.75 0.70 8.26
N THR A 151 -4.98 0.23 8.15
CA THR A 151 -6.17 1.02 7.79
C THR A 151 -7.11 1.12 8.98
N SER A 152 -8.23 1.83 8.82
CA SER A 152 -9.33 1.82 9.79
C SER A 152 -9.95 0.43 10.01
N GLN A 153 -9.75 -0.49 9.05
CA GLN A 153 -10.26 -1.87 9.10
C GLN A 153 -9.21 -2.90 9.56
N GLY A 154 -8.01 -2.45 9.90
CA GLY A 154 -6.90 -3.30 10.32
C GLY A 154 -5.76 -3.36 9.31
N ASP A 155 -4.88 -4.36 9.50
CA ASP A 155 -3.70 -4.53 8.66
C ASP A 155 -4.07 -5.05 7.27
N SER A 156 -3.49 -4.42 6.25
CA SER A 156 -3.84 -4.67 4.86
C SER A 156 -2.61 -4.79 3.97
N VAL A 157 -2.82 -5.39 2.80
CA VAL A 157 -1.81 -5.64 1.77
C VAL A 157 -2.25 -5.06 0.44
N CYS A 158 -1.31 -4.42 -0.22
CA CYS A 158 -1.31 -4.04 -1.63
C CYS A 158 0.01 -4.46 -2.29
N SER A 159 0.16 -4.08 -3.54
CA SER A 159 1.39 -4.22 -4.32
C SER A 159 1.91 -2.86 -4.78
N GLY A 160 3.18 -2.78 -5.14
CA GLY A 160 3.79 -1.58 -5.68
C GLY A 160 5.00 -1.91 -6.53
N THR A 161 5.49 -0.92 -7.27
CA THR A 161 6.59 -1.08 -8.23
C THR A 161 7.65 0.00 -8.03
N VAL A 162 8.91 -0.39 -7.95
CA VAL A 162 10.05 0.54 -7.96
C VAL A 162 10.14 1.21 -9.32
N VAL A 163 9.98 2.52 -9.36
CA VAL A 163 10.03 3.29 -10.61
C VAL A 163 11.26 4.18 -10.66
N SER A 164 11.73 4.45 -11.88
CA SER A 164 12.90 5.29 -12.10
C SER A 164 12.65 6.73 -11.62
N ASP A 165 13.64 7.31 -10.94
CA ASP A 165 13.65 8.73 -10.61
C ASP A 165 14.43 9.48 -11.68
N PRO A 166 13.78 10.30 -12.53
CA PRO A 166 14.45 11.00 -13.61
C PRO A 166 15.50 12.03 -13.13
N LEU A 167 15.42 12.44 -11.87
CA LEU A 167 16.36 13.39 -11.26
C LEU A 167 17.52 12.72 -10.54
N ASN A 168 17.37 11.43 -10.22
CA ASN A 168 18.39 10.61 -9.58
C ASN A 168 18.51 9.27 -10.30
N PRO A 169 18.94 9.24 -11.57
CA PRO A 169 19.03 8.00 -12.34
C PRO A 169 19.92 6.97 -11.66
N GLY A 170 19.43 5.74 -11.55
CA GLY A 170 20.10 4.63 -10.87
C GLY A 170 20.01 4.66 -9.34
N ARG A 171 19.36 5.67 -8.76
CA ARG A 171 19.27 5.87 -7.30
C ARG A 171 17.86 6.20 -6.80
N SER A 172 16.86 5.65 -7.45
CA SER A 172 15.47 5.89 -7.09
C SER A 172 15.11 5.32 -5.71
N ASN A 173 14.27 6.08 -4.99
CA ASN A 173 13.54 5.65 -3.81
C ASN A 173 12.02 5.81 -4.03
N LEU A 174 11.56 5.76 -5.27
CA LEU A 174 10.18 5.96 -5.65
C LEU A 174 9.48 4.62 -5.89
N VAL A 175 8.29 4.49 -5.32
CA VAL A 175 7.38 3.36 -5.54
C VAL A 175 6.08 3.91 -6.13
N TYR A 176 5.64 3.35 -7.25
CA TYR A 176 4.35 3.62 -7.85
C TYR A 176 3.34 2.56 -7.43
N THR A 177 2.12 2.98 -7.11
CA THR A 177 1.03 2.12 -6.66
C THR A 177 -0.33 2.75 -6.97
N ALA A 178 -1.43 2.14 -6.54
CA ALA A 178 -2.76 2.72 -6.62
C ALA A 178 -3.03 3.69 -5.45
N ALA A 179 -3.88 4.68 -5.68
CA ALA A 179 -4.28 5.64 -4.63
C ALA A 179 -5.06 4.94 -3.51
N HIS A 180 -5.92 3.97 -3.83
CA HIS A 180 -6.66 3.20 -2.82
C HIS A 180 -5.74 2.43 -1.87
N CYS A 181 -4.50 2.16 -2.24
CA CYS A 181 -3.50 1.55 -1.36
C CYS A 181 -2.94 2.51 -0.32
N LEU A 182 -3.09 3.82 -0.53
CA LEU A 182 -2.48 4.86 0.29
C LEU A 182 -3.48 5.68 1.11
N HIS A 183 -4.71 5.83 0.59
CA HIS A 183 -5.72 6.72 1.17
C HIS A 183 -7.13 6.17 0.96
N ASP A 184 -8.00 6.32 1.96
CA ASP A 184 -9.39 5.83 1.94
C ASP A 184 -10.35 6.62 1.02
N GLY A 185 -9.86 7.60 0.25
CA GLY A 185 -10.67 8.43 -0.64
C GLY A 185 -11.37 9.57 0.10
N ARG A 186 -12.47 10.05 -0.47
CA ARG A 186 -13.23 11.18 0.05
C ARG A 186 -13.69 10.96 1.49
N GLY A 187 -13.33 11.88 2.38
CA GLY A 187 -13.68 11.81 3.79
C GLY A 187 -12.93 10.77 4.59
N GLY A 188 -12.05 9.99 3.94
CA GLY A 188 -11.15 9.06 4.59
C GLY A 188 -9.81 9.68 4.99
N GLY A 189 -8.86 8.85 5.36
CA GLY A 189 -7.53 9.26 5.78
C GLY A 189 -6.42 8.47 5.10
N TRP A 190 -5.19 8.90 5.35
CA TRP A 190 -4.00 8.16 4.97
C TRP A 190 -3.89 6.85 5.76
N VAL A 191 -3.40 5.82 5.09
CA VAL A 191 -2.99 4.59 5.76
C VAL A 191 -1.82 4.87 6.71
N LYS A 192 -1.62 4.00 7.69
CA LYS A 192 -0.55 4.10 8.71
C LYS A 192 0.38 2.91 8.61
N ASN A 193 1.53 3.01 9.26
CA ASN A 193 2.53 1.93 9.31
C ASN A 193 2.91 1.39 7.93
N LEU A 194 2.93 2.28 6.93
CA LEU A 194 3.15 1.92 5.54
C LEU A 194 4.62 1.57 5.30
N VAL A 195 4.86 0.36 4.85
CA VAL A 195 6.16 -0.13 4.41
C VAL A 195 6.06 -0.82 3.05
N PHE A 196 7.10 -0.71 2.27
CA PHE A 196 7.29 -1.45 1.03
C PHE A 196 8.33 -2.55 1.24
N VAL A 197 8.03 -3.75 0.77
CA VAL A 197 8.91 -4.92 0.82
C VAL A 197 9.17 -5.36 -0.62
N PRO A 198 10.26 -4.89 -1.25
CA PRO A 198 10.60 -5.24 -2.63
C PRO A 198 10.91 -6.72 -2.75
N ALA A 199 10.54 -7.33 -3.86
CA ALA A 199 10.79 -8.74 -4.15
C ALA A 199 10.46 -9.67 -2.98
N PHE A 200 9.32 -9.44 -2.29
CA PHE A 200 8.91 -10.28 -1.17
C PHE A 200 9.00 -11.75 -1.54
N ASN A 201 9.65 -12.56 -0.69
CA ASN A 201 9.89 -13.98 -0.93
C ASN A 201 10.68 -14.30 -2.22
N ARG A 202 11.65 -13.45 -2.59
CA ARG A 202 12.41 -13.54 -3.84
C ARG A 202 12.94 -14.95 -4.15
N ASP A 203 13.41 -15.64 -3.12
CA ASP A 203 14.06 -16.95 -3.27
C ASP A 203 13.10 -18.14 -3.04
N GLY A 204 11.79 -17.87 -2.83
CA GLY A 204 10.77 -18.90 -2.61
C GLY A 204 10.92 -19.67 -1.30
N ARG A 205 11.63 -19.11 -0.32
CA ARG A 205 11.93 -19.79 0.95
C ARG A 205 10.91 -19.53 2.05
N ALA A 206 10.14 -18.45 1.92
CA ALA A 206 9.05 -18.17 2.84
C ALA A 206 7.79 -18.90 2.37
N ALA A 207 7.07 -19.54 3.28
CA ALA A 207 5.81 -20.21 3.01
C ALA A 207 4.83 -19.97 4.15
N ARG A 208 3.58 -19.65 3.81
CA ARG A 208 2.54 -19.38 4.80
C ARG A 208 2.35 -20.55 5.75
N GLY A 209 2.24 -20.24 7.05
CA GLY A 209 2.06 -21.25 8.09
C GLY A 209 3.30 -22.10 8.39
N LYS A 210 4.46 -21.76 7.82
CA LYS A 210 5.75 -22.36 8.18
C LYS A 210 6.67 -21.28 8.75
N PRO A 211 7.54 -21.61 9.73
CA PRO A 211 8.49 -20.65 10.25
C PRO A 211 9.44 -20.18 9.15
N TYR A 212 9.56 -18.87 8.98
CA TYR A 212 10.57 -18.25 8.13
C TYR A 212 11.04 -16.93 8.76
N GLY A 213 12.28 -16.56 8.48
CA GLY A 213 12.88 -15.31 8.97
C GLY A 213 12.68 -14.14 8.02
N ASP A 214 13.00 -12.96 8.50
CA ASP A 214 12.92 -11.71 7.73
C ASP A 214 13.75 -11.76 6.44
N GLN A 215 14.94 -12.36 6.47
CA GLN A 215 15.78 -12.51 5.29
C GLN A 215 15.15 -13.37 4.18
N GLN A 216 14.29 -14.31 4.54
CA GLN A 216 13.56 -15.13 3.57
C GLN A 216 12.40 -14.38 2.95
N ALA A 217 11.65 -13.64 3.77
CA ALA A 217 10.50 -12.86 3.32
C ALA A 217 10.91 -11.52 2.66
N ALA A 218 11.89 -10.84 3.22
CA ALA A 218 12.32 -9.50 2.83
C ALA A 218 13.84 -9.45 2.57
N PRO A 219 14.35 -10.15 1.53
CA PRO A 219 15.79 -10.24 1.30
C PRO A 219 16.45 -8.90 1.00
N TYR A 220 15.67 -7.93 0.52
CA TYR A 220 16.11 -6.55 0.29
C TYR A 220 15.66 -5.58 1.40
N GLY A 221 15.25 -6.12 2.56
CA GLY A 221 14.79 -5.35 3.71
C GLY A 221 13.38 -4.77 3.54
N ARG A 222 12.99 -3.99 4.53
CA ARG A 222 11.75 -3.21 4.54
C ARG A 222 12.07 -1.73 4.32
N TRP A 223 11.19 -1.05 3.62
CA TRP A 223 11.36 0.34 3.23
C TRP A 223 10.18 1.16 3.73
N THR A 224 10.42 1.99 4.74
CA THR A 224 9.38 2.83 5.35
C THR A 224 9.02 3.99 4.43
N ALA A 225 7.73 4.19 4.19
CA ALA A 225 7.22 5.34 3.46
C ALA A 225 7.47 6.62 4.25
N VAL A 226 8.17 7.58 3.64
CA VAL A 226 8.46 8.88 4.26
C VAL A 226 7.63 10.00 3.68
N ARG A 227 7.17 9.86 2.45
CA ARG A 227 6.27 10.79 1.75
C ARG A 227 5.33 9.99 0.85
N ALA A 228 4.13 10.49 0.64
CA ALA A 228 3.19 9.93 -0.31
C ALA A 228 2.39 11.04 -1.01
N LEU A 229 1.94 10.73 -2.22
CA LEU A 229 1.01 11.54 -2.99
C LEU A 229 0.01 10.60 -3.66
N VAL A 230 -1.26 10.94 -3.63
CA VAL A 230 -2.31 10.33 -4.43
C VAL A 230 -2.88 11.34 -5.41
N SER A 231 -3.56 10.88 -6.44
CA SER A 231 -4.28 11.79 -7.35
C SER A 231 -5.25 12.68 -6.54
N PRO A 232 -5.27 13.99 -6.78
CA PRO A 232 -6.27 14.87 -6.15
C PRO A 232 -7.71 14.44 -6.44
N THR A 233 -7.95 13.88 -7.61
CA THR A 233 -9.25 13.36 -8.02
C THR A 233 -9.74 12.21 -7.13
N TRP A 234 -8.83 11.36 -6.68
CA TRP A 234 -9.13 10.27 -5.74
C TRP A 234 -9.77 10.77 -4.44
N LEU A 235 -9.41 11.96 -3.98
CA LEU A 235 -9.91 12.54 -2.73
C LEU A 235 -11.28 13.20 -2.86
N GLN A 236 -11.80 13.37 -4.07
CA GLN A 236 -13.03 14.11 -4.33
C GLN A 236 -14.28 13.22 -4.38
N GLU A 237 -14.13 11.96 -4.66
CA GLU A 237 -15.21 11.01 -4.88
C GLU A 237 -15.05 9.77 -3.99
N SER A 238 -16.06 8.91 -3.94
CA SER A 238 -16.05 7.65 -3.18
C SER A 238 -16.93 6.61 -3.88
N GLY A 239 -16.67 5.32 -3.56
CA GLY A 239 -17.32 4.19 -4.22
C GLY A 239 -16.64 3.83 -5.55
N VAL A 240 -17.24 2.95 -6.35
CA VAL A 240 -16.75 2.66 -7.71
C VAL A 240 -17.28 3.74 -8.66
N GLY A 241 -16.38 4.39 -9.41
CA GLY A 241 -16.79 5.49 -10.27
C GLY A 241 -15.64 6.17 -11.00
N ALA A 242 -15.90 7.40 -11.40
CA ALA A 242 -14.98 8.16 -12.25
C ALA A 242 -13.62 8.46 -11.60
N HIS A 243 -13.52 8.45 -10.27
CA HIS A 243 -12.25 8.62 -9.58
C HIS A 243 -11.29 7.42 -9.75
N ASP A 244 -11.81 6.21 -10.04
CA ASP A 244 -10.98 5.03 -10.32
C ASP A 244 -10.13 5.22 -11.59
N GLN A 245 -10.57 6.09 -12.51
CA GLN A 245 -9.78 6.47 -13.69
C GLN A 245 -8.51 7.25 -13.32
N TYR A 246 -8.39 7.68 -12.05
CA TYR A 246 -7.24 8.36 -11.46
C TYR A 246 -6.72 7.67 -10.19
N ASP A 247 -6.97 6.39 -10.04
CA ASP A 247 -6.52 5.59 -8.89
C ASP A 247 -5.02 5.27 -9.02
N TYR A 248 -4.19 6.29 -8.82
CA TYR A 248 -2.73 6.15 -8.78
C TYR A 248 -2.12 6.94 -7.62
N GLY A 249 -1.00 6.45 -7.15
CA GLY A 249 -0.25 7.09 -6.08
C GLY A 249 1.25 6.81 -6.16
N ILE A 250 2.02 7.66 -5.50
CA ILE A 250 3.47 7.64 -5.50
C ILE A 250 3.93 7.70 -4.05
N VAL A 251 4.92 6.90 -3.69
CA VAL A 251 5.52 6.86 -2.36
C VAL A 251 7.03 7.03 -2.49
N ARG A 252 7.61 7.91 -1.66
CA ARG A 252 9.05 7.93 -1.43
C ARG A 252 9.34 7.11 -0.18
N VAL A 253 10.28 6.21 -0.28
CA VAL A 253 10.62 5.30 0.81
C VAL A 253 12.07 5.47 1.26
N ARG A 254 12.35 5.00 2.48
CA ARG A 254 13.68 4.93 3.08
C ARG A 254 13.87 3.53 3.69
N GLY A 255 15.04 2.94 3.47
CA GLY A 255 15.39 1.66 4.06
C GLY A 255 15.40 1.72 5.60
N GLU A 256 14.99 0.65 6.24
CA GLU A 256 15.09 0.51 7.70
C GLU A 256 16.54 0.37 8.16
N SER A 257 17.41 -0.18 7.31
CA SER A 257 18.85 -0.23 7.54
C SER A 257 19.54 0.96 6.90
N ASP A 258 20.44 1.60 7.64
CA ASP A 258 21.25 2.72 7.15
C ASP A 258 22.42 2.23 6.28
N SER A 259 22.09 1.64 5.15
CA SER A 259 23.09 1.11 4.20
C SER A 259 23.68 2.19 3.29
N GLY A 260 23.11 3.41 3.29
CA GLY A 260 23.43 4.49 2.35
C GLY A 260 23.03 4.21 0.90
N ARG A 261 22.43 3.06 0.60
CA ARG A 261 21.96 2.66 -0.74
C ARG A 261 20.51 3.06 -0.95
N SER A 262 20.21 3.48 -2.16
CA SER A 262 18.81 3.67 -2.59
C SER A 262 18.07 2.35 -2.76
N LEU A 263 16.75 2.42 -2.89
CA LEU A 263 15.91 1.26 -3.20
C LEU A 263 16.32 0.63 -4.53
N GLU A 264 16.49 1.44 -5.57
CA GLU A 264 16.90 0.99 -6.90
C GLU A 264 18.27 0.27 -6.88
N GLU A 265 19.27 0.84 -6.20
CA GLU A 265 20.58 0.20 -6.02
C GLU A 265 20.49 -1.13 -5.26
N THR A 266 19.54 -1.25 -4.35
CA THR A 266 19.37 -2.43 -3.51
C THR A 266 18.71 -3.57 -4.26
N VAL A 267 17.66 -3.29 -5.03
CA VAL A 267 16.94 -4.33 -5.82
C VAL A 267 17.61 -4.62 -7.17
N GLY A 268 18.51 -3.73 -7.60
CA GLY A 268 19.25 -3.86 -8.86
C GLY A 268 18.53 -3.30 -10.09
N GLY A 269 17.52 -2.42 -9.89
CA GLY A 269 16.84 -1.77 -11.01
C GLY A 269 15.57 -1.03 -10.62
N SER A 270 15.00 -0.36 -11.61
CA SER A 270 13.71 0.33 -11.56
C SER A 270 13.05 0.31 -12.93
N VAL A 271 11.76 0.60 -13.00
CA VAL A 271 11.00 0.64 -14.26
C VAL A 271 10.62 2.08 -14.58
N PRO A 272 10.96 2.60 -15.77
CA PRO A 272 10.48 3.91 -16.17
C PRO A 272 8.96 3.91 -16.35
N VAL A 273 8.30 5.02 -15.98
CA VAL A 273 6.87 5.19 -16.20
C VAL A 273 6.67 5.79 -17.60
N TRP A 274 5.86 5.14 -18.43
CA TRP A 274 5.48 5.65 -19.73
C TRP A 274 4.18 6.43 -19.62
N PHE A 275 4.31 7.69 -19.27
CA PHE A 275 3.19 8.64 -19.28
C PHE A 275 2.76 8.99 -20.70
N ASN A 276 1.48 9.34 -20.85
CA ASN A 276 0.88 9.72 -22.14
C ASN A 276 1.07 8.65 -23.23
N ALA A 277 1.14 7.36 -22.82
CA ALA A 277 1.26 6.27 -23.78
C ALA A 277 0.06 6.28 -24.73
N PRO A 278 0.31 6.29 -26.07
CA PRO A 278 -0.79 6.20 -27.02
C PRO A 278 -1.56 4.90 -26.82
N ARG A 279 -2.88 5.00 -26.65
CA ARG A 279 -3.70 3.84 -26.27
C ARG A 279 -3.59 2.70 -27.26
N GLU A 280 -3.51 3.01 -28.54
CA GLU A 280 -3.35 2.06 -29.65
C GLU A 280 -2.05 1.26 -29.61
N GLN A 281 -1.05 1.75 -28.86
CA GLN A 281 0.21 1.03 -28.64
C GLN A 281 0.14 0.07 -27.44
N ILE A 282 -0.89 0.18 -26.60
CA ILE A 282 -1.09 -0.68 -25.44
C ILE A 282 -2.04 -1.83 -25.80
N THR A 283 -1.58 -2.71 -26.65
CA THR A 283 -2.36 -3.88 -27.13
C THR A 283 -2.32 -5.06 -26.17
N SER A 284 -1.34 -5.10 -25.28
CA SER A 284 -1.19 -6.11 -24.24
C SER A 284 -0.39 -5.56 -23.08
N ALA A 285 -0.52 -6.16 -21.91
CA ALA A 285 0.30 -5.82 -20.75
C ALA A 285 0.59 -7.06 -19.89
N ALA A 286 1.74 -7.02 -19.19
CA ALA A 286 2.08 -7.94 -18.11
C ALA A 286 1.75 -7.28 -16.77
N ALA A 287 0.71 -7.73 -16.10
CA ALA A 287 0.34 -7.25 -14.77
C ALA A 287 0.98 -8.12 -13.69
N PHE A 288 1.52 -7.47 -12.65
CA PHE A 288 2.17 -8.12 -11.51
C PHE A 288 1.49 -7.76 -10.20
N GLY A 289 1.55 -8.66 -9.21
CA GLY A 289 1.04 -8.38 -7.87
C GLY A 289 1.16 -9.55 -6.91
N TYR A 290 0.83 -9.29 -5.64
CA TYR A 290 0.81 -10.27 -4.55
C TYR A 290 -0.63 -10.49 -4.06
N PRO A 291 -1.46 -11.25 -4.79
CA PRO A 291 -2.83 -11.53 -4.35
C PRO A 291 -2.81 -12.39 -3.09
N VAL A 292 -3.66 -12.04 -2.11
CA VAL A 292 -3.73 -12.74 -0.81
C VAL A 292 -5.03 -13.54 -0.62
N GLU A 293 -5.96 -13.42 -1.56
CA GLU A 293 -7.21 -14.18 -1.53
C GLU A 293 -7.08 -15.48 -2.34
N ARG A 294 -7.74 -16.53 -1.86
CA ARG A 294 -7.68 -17.86 -2.51
C ARG A 294 -8.01 -17.78 -4.00
N PRO A 295 -7.30 -18.57 -4.83
CA PRO A 295 -6.37 -19.64 -4.48
C PRO A 295 -4.97 -19.18 -4.06
N SER A 296 -4.65 -17.87 -4.17
CA SER A 296 -3.39 -17.29 -3.73
C SER A 296 -3.36 -17.12 -2.20
N ASP A 297 -2.16 -16.93 -1.66
CA ASP A 297 -1.93 -16.77 -0.22
C ASP A 297 -1.05 -15.55 0.12
N GLY A 298 -0.67 -14.79 -0.91
CA GLY A 298 0.18 -13.61 -0.77
C GLY A 298 1.66 -13.91 -0.66
N MET A 299 2.09 -15.17 -0.73
CA MET A 299 3.51 -15.51 -0.59
C MET A 299 4.27 -15.36 -1.90
N GLU A 300 3.58 -15.43 -3.04
CA GLU A 300 4.18 -15.46 -4.36
C GLU A 300 3.81 -14.24 -5.19
N LEU A 301 4.80 -13.67 -5.88
CA LEU A 301 4.55 -12.71 -6.95
C LEU A 301 3.85 -13.42 -8.11
N GLN A 302 2.67 -12.95 -8.44
CA GLN A 302 1.87 -13.46 -9.56
C GLN A 302 1.99 -12.55 -10.77
N ARG A 303 1.80 -13.11 -11.95
CA ARG A 303 1.79 -12.40 -13.22
C ARG A 303 0.66 -12.88 -14.13
N CYS A 304 0.03 -11.93 -14.83
CA CYS A 304 -0.85 -12.18 -15.98
C CYS A 304 -0.27 -11.49 -17.21
N ASP A 305 -0.10 -12.21 -18.31
CA ASP A 305 0.20 -11.63 -19.63
C ASP A 305 -1.08 -11.69 -20.47
N SER A 306 -1.65 -10.54 -20.77
CA SER A 306 -2.96 -10.48 -21.42
C SER A 306 -3.03 -9.38 -22.46
N ALA A 307 -3.85 -9.62 -23.48
CA ALA A 307 -4.31 -8.56 -24.38
C ALA A 307 -5.06 -7.50 -23.59
N ALA A 308 -4.99 -6.25 -24.03
CA ALA A 308 -5.77 -5.13 -23.50
C ALA A 308 -7.02 -4.91 -24.36
N ALA A 309 -8.15 -4.60 -23.72
CA ALA A 309 -9.37 -4.20 -24.41
C ALA A 309 -9.17 -2.84 -25.12
N PRO A 310 -9.51 -2.70 -26.41
CA PRO A 310 -9.19 -1.48 -27.18
C PRO A 310 -9.81 -0.21 -26.61
N GLY A 311 -11.07 -0.19 -26.21
CA GLY A 311 -11.78 0.95 -25.65
C GLY A 311 -11.64 1.07 -24.13
N GLY A 312 -11.52 -0.08 -23.45
CA GLY A 312 -11.34 -0.16 -22.00
C GLY A 312 -12.60 0.12 -21.18
N LEU A 313 -12.42 0.71 -20.01
CA LEU A 313 -13.48 1.04 -19.05
C LEU A 313 -13.45 2.53 -18.72
N SER A 314 -14.58 3.20 -18.81
CA SER A 314 -14.75 4.61 -18.43
C SER A 314 -16.07 4.82 -17.68
N PHE A 315 -15.98 5.58 -16.61
CA PHE A 315 -17.13 6.09 -15.83
C PHE A 315 -17.44 7.55 -16.17
N ASP A 316 -16.49 8.27 -16.76
CA ASP A 316 -16.64 9.64 -17.22
C ASP A 316 -15.86 9.80 -18.54
N ARG A 317 -16.56 10.19 -19.62
CA ARG A 317 -15.97 10.36 -20.96
C ARG A 317 -14.99 11.53 -21.05
N ALA A 318 -15.07 12.47 -20.12
CA ALA A 318 -14.13 13.59 -20.03
C ALA A 318 -12.77 13.18 -19.45
N ARG A 319 -12.69 11.96 -18.92
CA ARG A 319 -11.47 11.39 -18.30
C ARG A 319 -10.86 10.29 -19.18
N PRO A 320 -9.54 10.10 -19.11
CA PRO A 320 -8.89 9.01 -19.83
C PRO A 320 -9.50 7.66 -19.43
N PRO A 321 -9.95 6.82 -20.38
CA PRO A 321 -10.49 5.50 -20.05
C PRO A 321 -9.39 4.59 -19.48
N MET A 322 -9.75 3.76 -18.51
CA MET A 322 -8.87 2.77 -17.92
C MET A 322 -8.49 1.68 -18.94
N TYR A 323 -7.32 1.11 -18.80
CA TYR A 323 -6.99 -0.14 -19.49
C TYR A 323 -7.74 -1.30 -18.82
N VAL A 324 -8.08 -2.33 -19.62
CA VAL A 324 -8.72 -3.56 -19.12
C VAL A 324 -7.98 -4.76 -19.70
N ILE A 325 -7.59 -5.69 -18.87
CA ILE A 325 -6.93 -6.95 -19.24
C ILE A 325 -7.64 -8.14 -18.61
N GLY A 326 -7.56 -9.30 -19.24
CA GLY A 326 -7.96 -10.56 -18.62
C GLY A 326 -6.94 -11.00 -17.57
N CYS A 327 -7.35 -11.20 -16.32
CA CYS A 327 -6.46 -11.63 -15.26
C CYS A 327 -7.24 -12.17 -14.06
N THR A 328 -6.75 -13.25 -13.44
CA THR A 328 -7.39 -13.86 -12.27
C THR A 328 -6.74 -13.47 -10.95
N MET A 329 -5.89 -12.45 -10.90
CA MET A 329 -5.40 -11.91 -9.63
C MET A 329 -6.54 -11.25 -8.86
N SER A 330 -6.56 -11.48 -7.54
CA SER A 330 -7.56 -10.97 -6.59
C SER A 330 -6.99 -9.88 -5.69
N GLY A 331 -7.70 -9.57 -4.61
CA GLY A 331 -7.29 -8.60 -3.60
C GLY A 331 -5.89 -8.84 -3.07
N GLY A 332 -5.15 -7.74 -2.84
CA GLY A 332 -3.71 -7.72 -2.54
C GLY A 332 -2.85 -7.40 -3.77
N ALA A 333 -3.32 -7.71 -5.00
CA ALA A 333 -2.65 -7.31 -6.23
C ALA A 333 -2.86 -5.82 -6.58
N GLY A 334 -3.80 -5.14 -5.90
CA GLY A 334 -4.03 -3.70 -6.08
C GLY A 334 -2.75 -2.89 -5.99
N GLY A 335 -2.56 -1.91 -6.89
CA GLY A 335 -1.35 -1.12 -7.00
C GLY A 335 -0.17 -1.80 -7.68
N GLY A 336 -0.25 -3.09 -7.98
CA GLY A 336 0.78 -3.80 -8.75
C GLY A 336 0.90 -3.27 -10.16
N GLY A 337 2.15 -3.12 -10.65
CA GLY A 337 2.43 -2.48 -11.93
C GLY A 337 2.05 -3.32 -13.14
N TRP A 338 1.66 -2.64 -14.22
CA TRP A 338 1.45 -3.22 -15.54
C TRP A 338 2.55 -2.78 -16.49
N PHE A 339 3.26 -3.72 -17.03
CA PHE A 339 4.42 -3.47 -17.87
C PHE A 339 4.12 -3.76 -19.35
N VAL A 340 4.62 -2.88 -20.18
CA VAL A 340 4.68 -3.05 -21.64
C VAL A 340 6.14 -2.96 -22.06
N THR A 341 6.52 -3.72 -23.07
CA THR A 341 7.85 -3.61 -23.65
C THR A 341 7.87 -2.45 -24.65
N ARG A 342 8.75 -1.48 -24.42
CA ARG A 342 9.05 -0.38 -25.32
C ARG A 342 10.55 -0.29 -25.51
N ASP A 343 10.99 -0.26 -26.75
CA ASP A 343 12.43 -0.21 -27.09
C ASP A 343 13.24 -1.33 -26.42
N GLY A 344 12.64 -2.53 -26.32
CA GLY A 344 13.24 -3.72 -25.71
C GLY A 344 13.31 -3.69 -24.18
N LYS A 345 12.69 -2.71 -23.51
CA LYS A 345 12.71 -2.55 -22.04
C LYS A 345 11.29 -2.50 -21.48
N PRO A 346 11.08 -3.01 -20.24
CA PRO A 346 9.80 -2.86 -19.57
C PRO A 346 9.56 -1.37 -19.22
N ASN A 347 8.32 -0.93 -19.41
CA ASN A 347 7.83 0.39 -19.00
C ASN A 347 6.51 0.21 -18.26
N LEU A 348 6.32 0.91 -17.16
CA LEU A 348 5.07 0.93 -16.41
C LEU A 348 4.07 1.85 -17.10
N VAL A 349 2.89 1.32 -17.45
CA VAL A 349 1.82 2.09 -18.12
C VAL A 349 0.56 2.21 -17.27
N SER A 350 0.42 1.37 -16.23
CA SER A 350 -0.74 1.34 -15.35
C SER A 350 -0.42 0.62 -14.05
N VAL A 351 -1.40 0.62 -13.14
CA VAL A 351 -1.41 -0.19 -11.92
C VAL A 351 -2.78 -0.86 -11.75
N SER A 352 -2.84 -2.00 -11.07
CA SER A 352 -4.11 -2.66 -10.77
C SER A 352 -4.97 -1.78 -9.86
N SER A 353 -6.20 -1.47 -10.27
CA SER A 353 -7.14 -0.62 -9.55
C SER A 353 -8.47 -1.33 -9.32
N VAL A 354 -9.22 -1.63 -10.36
CA VAL A 354 -10.55 -2.25 -10.33
C VAL A 354 -10.46 -3.70 -10.79
N GLY A 355 -11.28 -4.58 -10.22
CA GLY A 355 -11.36 -5.97 -10.64
C GLY A 355 -12.75 -6.56 -10.49
N SER A 356 -12.92 -7.82 -10.90
CA SER A 356 -14.12 -8.60 -10.59
C SER A 356 -13.81 -9.71 -9.60
N ARG A 357 -14.74 -10.00 -8.69
CA ARG A 357 -14.59 -11.12 -7.74
C ARG A 357 -15.29 -12.38 -8.19
N ASN A 358 -16.48 -12.24 -8.78
CA ASN A 358 -17.31 -13.38 -9.12
C ASN A 358 -17.93 -13.21 -10.53
N PRO A 359 -17.35 -13.85 -11.54
CA PRO A 359 -16.07 -14.56 -11.52
C PRO A 359 -14.87 -13.59 -11.53
N VAL A 360 -13.76 -13.96 -10.89
CA VAL A 360 -12.49 -13.26 -11.06
C VAL A 360 -12.02 -13.51 -12.49
N GLY A 361 -11.89 -12.48 -13.28
CA GLY A 361 -11.60 -12.67 -14.70
C GLY A 361 -10.94 -11.49 -15.39
N TYR A 362 -10.97 -10.31 -14.77
CA TYR A 362 -10.32 -9.12 -15.33
C TYR A 362 -9.78 -8.19 -14.26
N LEU A 363 -8.83 -7.37 -14.67
CA LEU A 363 -8.36 -6.18 -13.95
C LEU A 363 -8.53 -4.96 -14.85
N ALA A 364 -8.82 -3.81 -14.23
CA ALA A 364 -8.74 -2.51 -14.87
C ALA A 364 -7.76 -1.62 -14.10
N GLY A 365 -7.06 -0.75 -14.82
CA GLY A 365 -6.08 0.16 -14.25
C GLY A 365 -6.09 1.52 -14.96
N PRO A 366 -5.76 2.62 -14.25
CA PRO A 366 -5.77 3.97 -14.79
C PRO A 366 -4.79 4.12 -15.96
N SER A 367 -5.18 4.89 -16.95
CA SER A 367 -4.28 5.35 -18.01
C SER A 367 -3.49 6.55 -17.48
N LEU A 368 -2.16 6.41 -17.39
CA LEU A 368 -1.28 7.41 -16.78
C LEU A 368 -0.99 8.55 -17.77
N GLN A 369 -1.94 9.48 -17.89
CA GLN A 369 -1.86 10.61 -18.81
C GLN A 369 -1.19 11.83 -18.15
N GLU A 370 -1.33 13.02 -18.76
CA GLU A 370 -0.62 14.23 -18.40
C GLU A 370 -0.74 14.60 -16.91
N GLN A 371 -1.92 14.41 -16.32
CA GLN A 371 -2.12 14.68 -14.90
C GLN A 371 -1.25 13.79 -13.99
N ALA A 372 -1.15 12.50 -14.34
CA ALA A 372 -0.29 11.56 -13.61
C ALA A 372 1.19 11.92 -13.78
N LYS A 373 1.57 12.40 -14.99
CA LYS A 373 2.92 12.89 -15.26
C LYS A 373 3.26 14.10 -14.42
N GLN A 374 2.40 15.10 -14.38
CA GLN A 374 2.61 16.33 -13.59
C GLN A 374 2.73 16.02 -12.09
N ALA A 375 1.87 15.13 -11.57
CA ALA A 375 1.94 14.66 -10.19
C ALA A 375 3.29 13.99 -9.89
N PHE A 376 3.74 13.12 -10.79
CA PHE A 376 5.02 12.42 -10.66
C PHE A 376 6.20 13.38 -10.73
N ASP A 377 6.26 14.25 -11.75
CA ASP A 377 7.35 15.21 -11.93
C ASP A 377 7.46 16.16 -10.73
N TYR A 378 6.30 16.63 -10.21
CA TYR A 378 6.29 17.44 -9.01
C TYR A 378 6.85 16.67 -7.82
N PHE A 379 6.35 15.43 -7.61
CA PHE A 379 6.76 14.60 -6.46
C PHE A 379 8.25 14.25 -6.50
N ALA A 380 8.75 13.83 -7.64
CA ALA A 380 10.16 13.51 -7.82
C ALA A 380 11.06 14.72 -7.52
N LYS A 381 10.66 15.92 -7.98
CA LYS A 381 11.46 17.13 -7.87
C LYS A 381 11.42 17.78 -6.49
N ASN A 382 10.25 17.84 -5.86
CA ASN A 382 10.02 18.74 -4.73
C ASN A 382 9.77 18.03 -3.40
N VAL A 383 9.49 16.72 -3.41
CA VAL A 383 9.15 15.95 -2.23
C VAL A 383 10.34 15.06 -1.84
N LYS A 384 11.23 15.60 -0.99
CA LYS A 384 12.45 14.91 -0.52
C LYS A 384 12.19 14.12 0.78
#